data_f7dd35eb906231c007d53cd32c851b4b
#
_entry.id   f7dd35eb906231c007d53cd32c851b4b
#
_cell.length_a   1.000
_cell.length_b   1.000
_cell.length_c   1.000
_cell.angle_alpha   90.00
_cell.angle_beta   90.00
_cell.angle_gamma   90.00
#
_symmetry.space_group_name_H-M   'P 1'
#
loop_
_entity.id
_entity.type
_entity.pdbx_description
1 polymer ?
#
loop_
_entity_poly.entity_id
_entity_poly.type
_entity_poly.pdbx_seq_one_letter_code
_entity_poly.pdbx_strand_id
1 'polypeptide(L)'
;ENNSSLISLIKSKFNLVFEPSIKKDYKYLVREAVFEKIGRISRLLEKEGKKLIIRSVWRSFEHQRLLWENKVASLQKEYPNKQIEEIEEFVSYFIAPASKSMHSTGGAVDALIYDLKNDCVMDFGTNDGLNINLSDKCYPYHPFISSEAKKNRKLLIDLFEEEDFVVDIKEYWHFDYGDAIWAVEKKKDQGIYGNIKA
;
A
#
# COMPACT_ATOMS: atom_id res chain seq x y z
N GLU A 1 -12.63 -16.61 -6.84
CA GLU A 1 -11.28 -16.94 -6.35
C GLU A 1 -10.58 -17.85 -7.34
N ASN A 2 -9.43 -17.43 -7.89
CA ASN A 2 -8.68 -18.27 -8.83
C ASN A 2 -7.62 -19.16 -8.16
N ASN A 3 -7.50 -19.11 -6.83
CA ASN A 3 -6.56 -19.89 -6.02
C ASN A 3 -5.09 -19.77 -6.45
N SER A 4 -4.69 -18.67 -7.13
CA SER A 4 -3.28 -18.47 -7.49
C SER A 4 -2.40 -18.38 -6.24
N SER A 5 -1.19 -18.94 -6.35
CA SER A 5 -0.23 -19.00 -5.25
C SER A 5 0.25 -17.61 -4.83
N LEU A 6 0.65 -17.49 -3.56
CA LEU A 6 1.41 -16.34 -3.07
C LEU A 6 2.91 -16.54 -3.35
N ILE A 7 3.53 -15.53 -3.96
CA ILE A 7 4.95 -15.49 -4.32
C ILE A 7 5.66 -14.41 -3.53
N SER A 8 6.86 -14.70 -3.02
CA SER A 8 7.66 -13.76 -2.23
C SER A 8 8.45 -12.80 -3.13
N LEU A 9 8.23 -11.51 -2.95
CA LEU A 9 8.99 -10.44 -3.59
C LEU A 9 10.45 -10.39 -3.11
N ILE A 10 10.74 -10.77 -1.86
CA ILE A 10 12.11 -10.80 -1.32
C ILE A 10 13.01 -11.79 -2.11
N LYS A 11 12.42 -12.88 -2.60
CA LYS A 11 13.14 -13.90 -3.37
C LYS A 11 13.26 -13.56 -4.87
N SER A 12 12.70 -12.43 -5.30
CA SER A 12 12.79 -11.99 -6.69
C SER A 12 14.19 -11.43 -7.00
N LYS A 13 14.46 -11.26 -8.31
CA LYS A 13 15.64 -10.52 -8.81
C LYS A 13 15.29 -9.05 -9.10
N PHE A 14 14.15 -8.56 -8.66
CA PHE A 14 13.71 -7.19 -8.89
C PHE A 14 14.50 -6.22 -8.00
N ASN A 15 14.77 -5.05 -8.52
CA ASN A 15 15.47 -3.98 -7.79
C ASN A 15 14.47 -3.24 -6.87
N LEU A 16 14.16 -3.84 -5.72
CA LEU A 16 13.17 -3.35 -4.76
C LEU A 16 13.82 -2.90 -3.46
N VAL A 17 13.17 -1.98 -2.78
CA VAL A 17 13.42 -1.64 -1.38
C VAL A 17 12.23 -2.12 -0.55
N PHE A 18 12.47 -2.68 0.62
CA PHE A 18 11.41 -3.16 1.50
C PHE A 18 11.38 -2.31 2.77
N GLU A 19 10.23 -1.68 3.05
CA GLU A 19 10.00 -1.01 4.32
C GLU A 19 9.89 -2.05 5.45
N PRO A 20 10.62 -1.89 6.58
CA PRO A 20 10.54 -2.83 7.69
C PRO A 20 9.11 -2.96 8.22
N SER A 21 8.61 -4.18 8.33
CA SER A 21 7.29 -4.46 8.91
C SER A 21 7.37 -4.59 10.44
N ILE A 22 6.28 -4.25 11.14
CA ILE A 22 6.14 -4.54 12.58
C ILE A 22 6.15 -6.05 12.86
N LYS A 23 5.77 -6.87 11.89
CA LYS A 23 5.86 -8.33 11.98
C LYS A 23 7.23 -8.79 11.51
N LYS A 24 8.08 -9.27 12.43
CA LYS A 24 9.49 -9.64 12.16
C LYS A 24 9.70 -10.68 11.07
N ASP A 25 8.73 -11.58 10.86
CA ASP A 25 8.76 -12.64 9.86
C ASP A 25 7.91 -12.33 8.61
N TYR A 26 7.67 -11.05 8.34
CA TYR A 26 6.88 -10.61 7.21
C TYR A 26 7.55 -10.98 5.88
N LYS A 27 6.84 -11.73 5.02
CA LYS A 27 7.44 -12.40 3.85
C LYS A 27 7.26 -11.62 2.54
N TYR A 28 6.57 -10.49 2.55
CA TYR A 28 6.24 -9.69 1.35
C TYR A 28 5.71 -10.56 0.21
N LEU A 29 4.59 -11.23 0.48
CA LEU A 29 3.93 -12.14 -0.45
C LEU A 29 2.87 -11.40 -1.28
N VAL A 30 2.76 -11.75 -2.55
CA VAL A 30 1.74 -11.23 -3.48
C VAL A 30 1.19 -12.36 -4.35
N ARG A 31 0.03 -12.17 -4.95
CA ARG A 31 -0.49 -13.07 -5.99
C ARG A 31 0.45 -13.07 -7.21
N GLU A 32 0.50 -14.18 -7.94
CA GLU A 32 1.40 -14.37 -9.09
C GLU A 32 1.29 -13.24 -10.13
N ALA A 33 0.07 -12.86 -10.55
CA ALA A 33 -0.08 -11.76 -11.50
C ALA A 33 0.42 -10.42 -10.92
N VAL A 34 0.25 -10.17 -9.62
CA VAL A 34 0.81 -8.97 -8.95
C VAL A 34 2.33 -9.02 -8.95
N PHE A 35 2.93 -10.19 -8.71
CA PHE A 35 4.38 -10.37 -8.78
C PHE A 35 4.94 -9.96 -10.14
N GLU A 36 4.33 -10.43 -11.24
CA GLU A 36 4.74 -10.08 -12.59
C GLU A 36 4.62 -8.58 -12.89
N LYS A 37 3.52 -7.96 -12.45
CA LYS A 37 3.26 -6.52 -12.61
C LYS A 37 4.30 -5.69 -11.85
N ILE A 38 4.57 -5.99 -10.59
CA ILE A 38 5.61 -5.34 -9.78
C ILE A 38 6.98 -5.47 -10.45
N GLY A 39 7.28 -6.62 -11.05
CA GLY A 39 8.52 -6.82 -11.80
C GLY A 39 8.64 -5.89 -13.01
N ARG A 40 7.54 -5.60 -13.72
CA ARG A 40 7.55 -4.65 -14.84
C ARG A 40 7.74 -3.21 -14.36
N ILE A 41 7.00 -2.78 -13.33
CA ILE A 41 7.15 -1.47 -12.70
C ILE A 41 8.60 -1.27 -12.20
N SER A 42 9.17 -2.25 -11.50
CA SER A 42 10.55 -2.20 -11.00
C SER A 42 11.56 -1.96 -12.13
N ARG A 43 11.42 -2.66 -13.26
CA ARG A 43 12.31 -2.48 -14.42
C ARG A 43 12.16 -1.12 -15.09
N LEU A 44 10.97 -0.52 -15.10
CA LEU A 44 10.77 0.84 -15.62
C LEU A 44 11.46 1.87 -14.74
N LEU A 45 11.27 1.79 -13.42
CA LEU A 45 11.91 2.69 -12.46
C LEU A 45 13.44 2.57 -12.48
N GLU A 46 13.98 1.35 -12.63
CA GLU A 46 15.42 1.12 -12.68
C GLU A 46 16.09 1.86 -13.86
N LYS A 47 15.44 1.91 -15.03
CA LYS A 47 15.93 2.68 -16.18
C LYS A 47 16.03 4.18 -15.92
N GLU A 48 15.25 4.69 -14.96
CA GLU A 48 15.24 6.09 -14.54
C GLU A 48 16.09 6.37 -13.30
N GLY A 49 16.89 5.39 -12.84
CA GLY A 49 17.71 5.55 -11.63
C GLY A 49 16.85 5.60 -10.35
N LYS A 50 15.72 4.90 -10.35
CA LYS A 50 14.80 4.83 -9.22
C LYS A 50 14.56 3.38 -8.79
N LYS A 51 14.04 3.19 -7.59
CA LYS A 51 13.59 1.89 -7.07
C LYS A 51 12.16 1.97 -6.57
N LEU A 52 11.41 0.89 -6.73
CA LEU A 52 10.13 0.75 -6.06
C LEU A 52 10.36 0.34 -4.60
N ILE A 53 9.75 1.08 -3.68
CA ILE A 53 9.67 0.72 -2.27
C ILE A 53 8.38 -0.06 -2.06
N ILE A 54 8.48 -1.26 -1.55
CA ILE A 54 7.35 -2.07 -1.10
C ILE A 54 7.17 -1.84 0.39
N ARG A 55 6.11 -1.14 0.75
CA ARG A 55 5.75 -0.85 2.15
C ARG A 55 5.00 -2.02 2.76
N SER A 56 3.97 -2.47 2.06
CA SER A 56 3.15 -3.59 2.50
C SER A 56 2.50 -4.29 1.31
N VAL A 57 2.21 -5.57 1.49
CA VAL A 57 1.53 -6.43 0.51
C VAL A 57 0.59 -7.39 1.27
N TRP A 58 0.53 -8.67 0.96
CA TRP A 58 -0.34 -9.59 1.67
C TRP A 58 -0.15 -9.54 3.19
N ARG A 59 -1.25 -9.39 3.90
CA ARG A 59 -1.30 -9.44 5.36
C ARG A 59 -2.26 -10.55 5.79
N SER A 60 -1.82 -11.41 6.71
CA SER A 60 -2.75 -12.32 7.40
C SER A 60 -3.73 -11.51 8.25
N PHE A 61 -4.85 -12.12 8.58
CA PHE A 61 -5.85 -11.52 9.47
C PHE A 61 -5.24 -11.08 10.81
N GLU A 62 -4.35 -11.91 11.37
CA GLU A 62 -3.62 -11.60 12.60
C GLU A 62 -2.70 -10.38 12.45
N HIS A 63 -1.96 -10.28 11.34
CA HIS A 63 -1.08 -9.13 11.10
C HIS A 63 -1.89 -7.83 10.98
N GLN A 64 -3.01 -7.85 10.26
CA GLN A 64 -3.88 -6.69 10.13
C GLN A 64 -4.48 -6.27 11.48
N ARG A 65 -4.86 -7.26 12.32
CA ARG A 65 -5.35 -7.00 13.68
C ARG A 65 -4.26 -6.33 14.55
N LEU A 66 -3.03 -6.80 14.50
CA LEU A 66 -1.90 -6.20 15.22
C LEU A 66 -1.64 -4.75 14.79
N LEU A 67 -1.73 -4.44 13.48
CA LEU A 67 -1.60 -3.07 13.00
C LEU A 67 -2.68 -2.16 13.58
N TRP A 68 -3.93 -2.61 13.55
CA TRP A 68 -5.06 -1.90 14.13
C TRP A 68 -4.89 -1.65 15.62
N GLU A 69 -4.66 -2.71 16.40
CA GLU A 69 -4.51 -2.64 17.85
C GLU A 69 -3.35 -1.72 18.28
N ASN A 70 -2.21 -1.81 17.59
CA ASN A 70 -1.07 -0.94 17.85
C ASN A 70 -1.38 0.54 17.56
N LYS A 71 -2.09 0.83 16.46
CA LYS A 71 -2.45 2.21 16.13
C LYS A 71 -3.45 2.77 17.13
N VAL A 72 -4.48 2.01 17.49
CA VAL A 72 -5.45 2.39 18.53
C VAL A 72 -4.74 2.67 19.85
N ALA A 73 -3.88 1.76 20.32
CA ALA A 73 -3.15 1.94 21.57
C ALA A 73 -2.20 3.15 21.55
N SER A 74 -1.58 3.44 20.40
CA SER A 74 -0.73 4.62 20.23
C SER A 74 -1.54 5.92 20.35
N LEU A 75 -2.69 5.99 19.69
CA LEU A 75 -3.55 7.18 19.72
C LEU A 75 -4.23 7.35 21.08
N GLN A 76 -4.57 6.27 21.79
CA GLN A 76 -5.07 6.37 23.16
C GLN A 76 -4.07 7.03 24.12
N LYS A 77 -2.77 6.74 23.97
CA LYS A 77 -1.70 7.39 24.75
C LYS A 77 -1.54 8.87 24.39
N GLU A 78 -1.69 9.20 23.11
CA GLU A 78 -1.58 10.58 22.61
C GLU A 78 -2.80 11.43 23.00
N TYR A 79 -4.00 10.82 23.00
CA TYR A 79 -5.27 11.47 23.32
C TYR A 79 -6.01 10.76 24.47
N PRO A 80 -5.50 10.84 25.71
CA PRO A 80 -6.00 10.05 26.85
C PRO A 80 -7.44 10.38 27.25
N ASN A 81 -7.95 11.54 26.85
CA ASN A 81 -9.31 12.01 27.17
C ASN A 81 -10.36 11.68 26.07
N LYS A 82 -9.93 11.09 24.94
CA LYS A 82 -10.87 10.66 23.90
C LYS A 82 -11.49 9.31 24.23
N GLN A 83 -12.77 9.14 23.85
CA GLN A 83 -13.45 7.85 23.93
C GLN A 83 -12.81 6.87 22.94
N ILE A 84 -12.81 5.59 23.29
CA ILE A 84 -12.19 4.56 22.44
C ILE A 84 -12.84 4.48 21.07
N GLU A 85 -14.14 4.66 20.99
CA GLU A 85 -14.94 4.64 19.77
C GLU A 85 -14.52 5.75 18.79
N GLU A 86 -14.21 6.95 19.30
CA GLU A 86 -13.71 8.07 18.48
C GLU A 86 -12.32 7.75 17.90
N ILE A 87 -11.47 7.08 18.68
CA ILE A 87 -10.14 6.66 18.25
C ILE A 87 -10.25 5.56 17.20
N GLU A 88 -11.08 4.56 17.43
CA GLU A 88 -11.31 3.47 16.46
C GLU A 88 -11.92 3.98 15.15
N GLU A 89 -12.85 4.92 15.22
CA GLU A 89 -13.40 5.58 14.03
C GLU A 89 -12.29 6.28 13.25
N PHE A 90 -11.44 7.08 13.92
CA PHE A 90 -10.32 7.75 13.27
C PHE A 90 -9.33 6.75 12.65
N VAL A 91 -8.98 5.68 13.36
CA VAL A 91 -8.10 4.63 12.82
C VAL A 91 -8.70 3.99 11.58
N SER A 92 -10.03 3.79 11.53
CA SER A 92 -10.73 3.15 10.41
C SER A 92 -10.61 3.89 9.08
N TYR A 93 -10.26 5.17 9.11
CA TYR A 93 -10.02 5.94 7.88
C TYR A 93 -8.73 5.53 7.15
N PHE A 94 -7.73 4.97 7.86
CA PHE A 94 -6.41 4.66 7.33
C PHE A 94 -5.99 3.20 7.50
N ILE A 95 -6.57 2.50 8.45
CA ILE A 95 -6.30 1.08 8.68
C ILE A 95 -7.64 0.35 8.68
N ALA A 96 -7.90 -0.40 7.63
CA ALA A 96 -9.12 -1.20 7.56
C ALA A 96 -9.17 -2.24 8.69
N PRO A 97 -10.33 -2.49 9.30
CA PRO A 97 -10.52 -3.64 10.16
C PRO A 97 -10.09 -4.93 9.46
N ALA A 98 -9.58 -5.90 10.22
CA ALA A 98 -8.95 -7.09 9.67
C ALA A 98 -9.83 -7.86 8.66
N SER A 99 -11.16 -7.85 8.84
CA SER A 99 -12.12 -8.50 7.94
C SER A 99 -12.39 -7.75 6.63
N LYS A 100 -11.95 -6.48 6.53
CA LYS A 100 -12.24 -5.60 5.38
C LYS A 100 -10.98 -5.18 4.60
N SER A 101 -9.79 -5.60 5.03
CA SER A 101 -8.53 -5.22 4.38
C SER A 101 -8.32 -5.96 3.06
N MET A 102 -8.12 -5.24 1.97
CA MET A 102 -7.80 -5.83 0.66
C MET A 102 -6.41 -6.51 0.66
N HIS A 103 -5.51 -6.13 1.54
CA HIS A 103 -4.23 -6.84 1.71
C HIS A 103 -4.38 -8.33 2.02
N SER A 104 -5.50 -8.75 2.62
CA SER A 104 -5.77 -10.17 2.89
C SER A 104 -5.98 -11.01 1.61
N THR A 105 -6.21 -10.38 0.46
CA THR A 105 -6.36 -11.04 -0.83
C THR A 105 -5.02 -11.38 -1.51
N GLY A 106 -3.96 -10.65 -1.16
CA GLY A 106 -2.65 -10.67 -1.84
C GLY A 106 -2.64 -9.87 -3.15
N GLY A 107 -3.73 -9.14 -3.46
CA GLY A 107 -3.86 -8.25 -4.60
C GLY A 107 -3.46 -6.81 -4.32
N ALA A 108 -3.54 -6.37 -3.06
CA ALA A 108 -3.22 -5.01 -2.66
C ALA A 108 -1.73 -4.79 -2.39
N VAL A 109 -1.23 -3.61 -2.75
CA VAL A 109 0.18 -3.20 -2.62
C VAL A 109 0.26 -1.77 -2.10
N ASP A 110 1.01 -1.55 -1.01
CA ASP A 110 1.44 -0.22 -0.58
C ASP A 110 2.84 0.05 -1.10
N ALA A 111 3.03 1.15 -1.82
CA ALA A 111 4.30 1.45 -2.47
C ALA A 111 4.67 2.94 -2.44
N LEU A 112 5.98 3.22 -2.49
CA LEU A 112 6.58 4.52 -2.73
C LEU A 112 7.72 4.37 -3.75
N ILE A 113 8.40 5.49 -4.08
CA ILE A 113 9.57 5.48 -4.97
C ILE A 113 10.78 6.06 -4.23
N TYR A 114 11.92 5.39 -4.40
CA TYR A 114 13.23 5.83 -3.95
C TYR A 114 14.03 6.39 -5.13
N ASP A 115 14.60 7.58 -4.98
CA ASP A 115 15.48 8.22 -5.96
C ASP A 115 16.94 7.90 -5.62
N LEU A 116 17.60 7.13 -6.48
CA LEU A 116 19.01 6.75 -6.30
C LEU A 116 19.96 7.92 -6.45
N LYS A 117 19.61 8.93 -7.25
CA LYS A 117 20.46 10.10 -7.48
C LYS A 117 20.52 11.00 -6.25
N ASN A 118 19.37 11.19 -5.59
CA ASN A 118 19.23 12.04 -4.42
C ASN A 118 19.36 11.26 -3.10
N ASP A 119 19.49 9.93 -3.18
CA ASP A 119 19.60 8.99 -2.05
C ASP A 119 18.48 9.17 -1.02
N CYS A 120 17.25 9.32 -1.49
CA CYS A 120 16.09 9.56 -0.63
C CYS A 120 14.78 8.99 -1.19
N VAL A 121 13.79 8.82 -0.32
CA VAL A 121 12.40 8.62 -0.73
C VAL A 121 11.90 9.90 -1.37
N MET A 122 11.24 9.79 -2.53
CA MET A 122 10.66 10.94 -3.21
C MET A 122 9.60 11.62 -2.32
N ASP A 123 9.49 12.96 -2.43
CA ASP A 123 8.46 13.73 -1.72
C ASP A 123 7.07 13.48 -2.34
N PHE A 124 6.15 12.96 -1.58
CA PHE A 124 4.74 12.79 -1.94
C PHE A 124 3.82 13.78 -1.20
N GLY A 125 4.38 14.75 -0.48
CA GLY A 125 3.67 15.86 0.16
C GLY A 125 3.12 15.58 1.56
N THR A 126 3.15 14.32 2.03
CA THR A 126 2.75 13.92 3.38
C THR A 126 3.73 12.95 4.03
N ASN A 127 4.85 12.65 3.37
CA ASN A 127 5.87 11.75 3.91
C ASN A 127 7.12 12.50 4.37
N ASP A 128 7.77 11.94 5.39
CA ASP A 128 9.13 12.23 5.79
C ASP A 128 9.90 10.90 5.72
N GLY A 129 10.67 10.74 4.64
CA GLY A 129 11.21 9.43 4.27
C GLY A 129 10.09 8.39 4.10
N LEU A 130 10.16 7.29 4.83
CA LEU A 130 9.14 6.24 4.83
C LEU A 130 7.92 6.56 5.72
N ASN A 131 8.02 7.53 6.64
CA ASN A 131 6.92 7.89 7.51
C ASN A 131 5.87 8.70 6.75
N ILE A 132 4.60 8.33 6.86
CA ILE A 132 3.49 9.08 6.28
C ILE A 132 2.69 9.74 7.40
N ASN A 133 2.58 11.07 7.30
CA ASN A 133 1.72 11.87 8.17
C ASN A 133 0.28 11.76 7.67
N LEU A 134 -0.51 10.94 8.33
CA LEU A 134 -1.91 10.66 7.95
C LEU A 134 -2.77 11.93 8.10
N SER A 135 -3.40 12.33 7.02
CA SER A 135 -4.26 13.51 6.94
C SER A 135 -5.11 13.43 5.67
N ASP A 136 -6.03 14.38 5.49
CA ASP A 136 -6.78 14.56 4.26
C ASP A 136 -5.89 14.73 3.02
N LYS A 137 -4.67 15.28 3.19
CA LYS A 137 -3.67 15.40 2.11
C LYS A 137 -3.15 14.06 1.58
N CYS A 138 -3.50 12.94 2.18
CA CYS A 138 -3.19 11.61 1.67
C CYS A 138 -4.02 11.20 0.43
N TYR A 139 -5.11 11.90 0.11
CA TYR A 139 -5.86 11.68 -1.12
C TYR A 139 -4.96 11.81 -2.36
N PRO A 140 -5.02 10.90 -3.33
CA PRO A 140 -4.11 10.84 -4.48
C PRO A 140 -3.93 12.18 -5.22
N TYR A 141 -5.03 12.88 -5.45
CA TYR A 141 -5.08 14.12 -6.25
C TYR A 141 -5.34 15.36 -5.40
N HIS A 142 -4.89 15.36 -4.14
CA HIS A 142 -5.13 16.50 -3.23
C HIS A 142 -4.58 17.82 -3.79
N PRO A 143 -5.40 18.91 -3.87
CA PRO A 143 -4.99 20.14 -4.56
C PRO A 143 -3.91 20.95 -3.81
N PHE A 144 -3.82 20.82 -2.47
CA PHE A 144 -2.95 21.66 -1.62
C PHE A 144 -1.66 20.96 -1.18
N ILE A 145 -1.06 20.14 -2.07
CA ILE A 145 0.32 19.65 -1.94
C ILE A 145 1.22 20.36 -2.93
N SER A 146 2.54 20.24 -2.77
CA SER A 146 3.52 20.85 -3.66
C SER A 146 3.38 20.37 -5.10
N SER A 147 3.84 21.18 -6.07
CA SER A 147 3.87 20.78 -7.48
C SER A 147 4.76 19.55 -7.70
N GLU A 148 5.84 19.43 -6.92
CA GLU A 148 6.72 18.26 -6.96
C GLU A 148 6.01 17.00 -6.44
N ALA A 149 5.35 17.09 -5.28
CA ALA A 149 4.57 15.97 -4.75
C ALA A 149 3.46 15.51 -5.72
N LYS A 150 2.80 16.46 -6.42
CA LYS A 150 1.81 16.11 -7.46
C LYS A 150 2.44 15.32 -8.61
N LYS A 151 3.62 15.71 -9.09
CA LYS A 151 4.35 14.99 -10.15
C LYS A 151 4.77 13.61 -9.68
N ASN A 152 5.26 13.50 -8.45
CA ASN A 152 5.73 12.24 -7.89
C ASN A 152 4.57 11.25 -7.67
N ARG A 153 3.40 11.75 -7.17
CA ARG A 153 2.18 10.93 -7.09
C ARG A 153 1.71 10.48 -8.46
N LYS A 154 1.69 11.41 -9.42
CA LYS A 154 1.29 11.05 -10.80
C LYS A 154 2.18 9.97 -11.38
N LEU A 155 3.51 10.07 -11.22
CA LEU A 155 4.44 9.03 -11.67
C LEU A 155 4.12 7.68 -11.04
N LEU A 156 3.94 7.63 -9.71
CA LEU A 156 3.64 6.40 -8.99
C LEU A 156 2.31 5.80 -9.45
N ILE A 157 1.26 6.63 -9.55
CA ILE A 157 -0.09 6.20 -9.93
C ILE A 157 -0.09 5.71 -11.39
N ASP A 158 0.49 6.46 -12.32
CA ASP A 158 0.54 6.08 -13.74
C ASP A 158 1.21 4.69 -13.91
N LEU A 159 2.32 4.44 -13.22
CA LEU A 159 3.02 3.15 -13.28
C LEU A 159 2.16 1.97 -12.82
N PHE A 160 1.36 2.15 -11.79
CA PHE A 160 0.46 1.11 -11.30
C PHE A 160 -0.79 0.97 -12.17
N GLU A 161 -1.37 2.09 -12.65
CA GLU A 161 -2.54 2.08 -13.53
C GLU A 161 -2.23 1.46 -14.90
N GLU A 162 -1.04 1.69 -15.47
CA GLU A 162 -0.56 1.02 -16.68
C GLU A 162 -0.49 -0.50 -16.53
N GLU A 163 -0.30 -0.97 -15.31
CA GLU A 163 -0.36 -2.40 -14.94
C GLU A 163 -1.75 -2.84 -14.45
N ASP A 164 -2.80 -2.06 -14.76
CA ASP A 164 -4.20 -2.35 -14.46
C ASP A 164 -4.55 -2.40 -12.97
N PHE A 165 -3.75 -1.80 -12.08
CA PHE A 165 -4.15 -1.52 -10.71
C PHE A 165 -5.15 -0.36 -10.66
N VAL A 166 -5.76 -0.18 -9.49
CA VAL A 166 -6.51 1.03 -9.14
C VAL A 166 -5.90 1.64 -7.88
N VAL A 167 -5.77 2.96 -7.86
CA VAL A 167 -5.31 3.67 -6.66
C VAL A 167 -6.48 3.85 -5.69
N ASP A 168 -6.25 3.67 -4.38
CA ASP A 168 -7.26 3.96 -3.35
C ASP A 168 -7.59 5.45 -3.32
N ILE A 169 -8.87 5.78 -3.12
CA ILE A 169 -9.35 7.17 -3.13
C ILE A 169 -8.84 8.00 -1.96
N LYS A 170 -8.35 7.40 -0.88
CA LYS A 170 -7.88 8.05 0.35
C LYS A 170 -6.35 8.00 0.50
N GLU A 171 -5.69 7.04 -0.16
CA GLU A 171 -4.30 6.71 0.07
C GLU A 171 -3.50 6.63 -1.24
N TYR A 172 -2.72 7.66 -1.57
CA TYR A 172 -1.94 7.70 -2.82
C TYR A 172 -0.90 6.58 -2.96
N TRP A 173 -0.57 5.88 -1.89
CA TRP A 173 0.40 4.76 -1.87
C TRP A 173 -0.23 3.39 -1.99
N HIS A 174 -1.58 3.27 -1.86
CA HIS A 174 -2.31 2.01 -1.86
C HIS A 174 -2.91 1.71 -3.23
N PHE A 175 -2.62 0.53 -3.75
CA PHE A 175 -3.03 0.06 -5.07
C PHE A 175 -3.68 -1.31 -4.98
N ASP A 176 -4.87 -1.45 -5.52
CA ASP A 176 -5.64 -2.69 -5.57
C ASP A 176 -5.59 -3.33 -6.95
N TYR A 177 -5.43 -4.64 -7.01
CA TYR A 177 -5.56 -5.44 -8.22
C TYR A 177 -6.30 -6.75 -7.96
N GLY A 178 -7.34 -6.99 -8.73
CA GLY A 178 -8.07 -8.26 -8.74
C GLY A 178 -8.95 -8.53 -7.52
N ASP A 179 -9.01 -7.64 -6.54
CA ASP A 179 -9.88 -7.71 -5.36
C ASP A 179 -11.25 -7.04 -5.58
N ALA A 180 -12.01 -6.86 -4.53
CA ALA A 180 -13.35 -6.29 -4.61
C ALA A 180 -13.35 -4.81 -5.02
N ILE A 181 -12.39 -4.01 -4.53
CA ILE A 181 -12.27 -2.58 -4.88
C ILE A 181 -11.90 -2.44 -6.34
N TRP A 182 -10.88 -3.19 -6.80
CA TRP A 182 -10.51 -3.23 -8.20
C TRP A 182 -11.69 -3.62 -9.10
N ALA A 183 -12.49 -4.62 -8.70
CA ALA A 183 -13.63 -5.06 -9.49
C ALA A 183 -14.69 -3.95 -9.64
N VAL A 184 -14.99 -3.22 -8.55
CA VAL A 184 -15.93 -2.09 -8.58
C VAL A 184 -15.43 -1.00 -9.53
N GLU A 185 -14.19 -0.54 -9.36
CA GLU A 185 -13.59 0.54 -10.18
C GLU A 185 -13.49 0.16 -11.67
N LYS A 186 -13.16 -1.10 -11.96
CA LYS A 186 -13.07 -1.62 -13.34
C LYS A 186 -14.40 -2.12 -13.90
N LYS A 187 -15.53 -1.92 -13.17
CA LYS A 187 -16.89 -2.33 -13.58
C LYS A 187 -16.96 -3.81 -13.93
N LYS A 188 -16.36 -4.66 -13.11
CA LYS A 188 -16.41 -6.12 -13.21
C LYS A 188 -17.48 -6.66 -12.26
N ASP A 189 -18.07 -7.79 -12.59
CA ASP A 189 -19.11 -8.42 -11.76
C ASP A 189 -18.55 -8.95 -10.44
N GLN A 190 -17.25 -9.29 -10.40
CA GLN A 190 -16.58 -9.82 -9.21
C GLN A 190 -15.07 -9.65 -9.27
N GLY A 191 -14.42 -9.67 -8.11
CA GLY A 191 -12.96 -9.73 -7.99
C GLY A 191 -12.41 -11.10 -8.42
N ILE A 192 -11.14 -11.10 -8.80
CA ILE A 192 -10.37 -12.30 -9.13
C ILE A 192 -9.95 -13.03 -7.86
N TYR A 193 -9.62 -12.26 -6.81
CA TYR A 193 -9.02 -12.73 -5.57
C TYR A 193 -9.94 -12.49 -4.37
N GLY A 194 -10.18 -13.53 -3.60
CA GLY A 194 -10.79 -13.45 -2.28
C GLY A 194 -9.76 -13.43 -1.15
N ASN A 195 -10.24 -13.29 0.08
CA ASN A 195 -9.41 -13.30 1.27
C ASN A 195 -8.74 -14.67 1.48
N ILE A 196 -7.43 -14.65 1.70
CA ILE A 196 -6.69 -15.86 2.05
C ILE A 196 -6.85 -16.09 3.54
N LYS A 197 -7.51 -17.19 3.89
CA LYS A 197 -7.58 -17.68 5.27
C LYS A 197 -6.26 -18.39 5.54
N ALA A 198 -5.38 -17.77 6.30
CA ALA A 198 -4.15 -18.37 6.81
C ALA A 198 -4.41 -19.01 8.17
#